data_c696484a44701748433efaa1dc1093a8
#
_entry.id   c696484a44701748433efaa1dc1093a8
#
_cell.length_a   1.000
_cell.length_b   1.000
_cell.length_c   1.000
_cell.angle_alpha   90.00
_cell.angle_beta   90.00
_cell.angle_gamma   90.00
#
_symmetry.space_group_name_H-M   'P 1'
#
loop_
_entity.id
_entity.type
_entity.pdbx_description
1 polymer ?
#
loop_
_entity_poly.entity_id
_entity_poly.type
_entity_poly.pdbx_seq_one_letter_code
_entity_poly.pdbx_strand_id
1 'polypeptide(L)'
;MYDTNEFRKGLKIEFNGDPYIIVDFQHIKPGKGNAFVRTKIKNLITGNTIEHNFRAGDKVEEPDLEQKQVEYLYQQNEDYNFMDTANYEQIMISRKHLGESADYLKEHMVVLVLYYQGLPIGVEMDNFVELKVQYTEPGVRGDTVSGASKNATLETGKVIRVPLFIEVGDNLKIDTRTGEYVERLNK
;
A
#
# COMPACT_ATOMS: atom_id res chain seq x y z
N MET A 1 20.28 -2.09 -10.21
CA MET A 1 21.11 -1.22 -9.33
C MET A 1 20.64 0.22 -9.47
N TYR A 2 20.27 0.87 -8.38
CA TYR A 2 19.77 2.25 -8.33
C TYR A 2 20.77 3.18 -7.65
N ASP A 3 20.90 4.40 -8.15
CA ASP A 3 21.61 5.49 -7.48
C ASP A 3 20.67 6.19 -6.47
N THR A 4 21.23 6.79 -5.42
CA THR A 4 20.45 7.53 -4.41
C THR A 4 19.63 8.69 -4.98
N ASN A 5 19.97 9.21 -6.17
CA ASN A 5 19.17 10.22 -6.86
C ASN A 5 17.89 9.66 -7.48
N GLU A 6 17.81 8.35 -7.64
CA GLU A 6 16.63 7.65 -8.18
C GLU A 6 15.66 7.21 -7.06
N PHE A 7 15.98 7.49 -5.79
CA PHE A 7 15.14 7.12 -4.66
C PHE A 7 13.77 7.79 -4.75
N ARG A 8 12.75 6.97 -4.58
CA ARG A 8 11.35 7.37 -4.53
C ARG A 8 10.57 6.46 -3.57
N LYS A 9 9.49 6.96 -3.01
CA LYS A 9 8.58 6.11 -2.21
C LYS A 9 8.09 4.94 -3.05
N GLY A 10 8.06 3.76 -2.46
CA GLY A 10 7.67 2.52 -3.14
C GLY A 10 8.81 1.81 -3.90
N LEU A 11 10.00 2.42 -4.02
CA LEU A 11 11.15 1.75 -4.64
C LEU A 11 11.59 0.58 -3.76
N LYS A 12 11.74 -0.59 -4.38
CA LYS A 12 12.26 -1.79 -3.73
C LYS A 12 13.76 -1.86 -3.93
N ILE A 13 14.50 -2.07 -2.85
CA ILE A 13 15.96 -2.11 -2.82
C ILE A 13 16.42 -3.32 -2.01
N GLU A 14 17.58 -3.87 -2.35
CA GLU A 14 18.28 -4.82 -1.48
C GLU A 14 19.16 -4.04 -0.50
N PHE A 15 19.03 -4.36 0.77
CA PHE A 15 19.83 -3.77 1.83
C PHE A 15 20.20 -4.84 2.86
N ASN A 16 21.52 -5.04 3.08
CA ASN A 16 22.08 -6.09 3.94
C ASN A 16 21.59 -7.52 3.58
N GLY A 17 21.32 -7.79 2.30
CA GLY A 17 20.89 -9.11 1.83
C GLY A 17 19.38 -9.37 1.96
N ASP A 18 18.60 -8.40 2.41
CA ASP A 18 17.15 -8.49 2.52
C ASP A 18 16.45 -7.50 1.56
N PRO A 19 15.22 -7.81 1.11
CA PRO A 19 14.41 -6.88 0.34
C PRO A 19 13.74 -5.84 1.23
N TYR A 20 13.91 -4.57 0.89
CA TYR A 20 13.28 -3.43 1.54
C TYR A 20 12.49 -2.59 0.55
N ILE A 21 11.50 -1.86 1.05
CA ILE A 21 10.79 -0.82 0.32
C ILE A 21 11.06 0.55 0.95
N ILE A 22 11.32 1.57 0.12
CA ILE A 22 11.48 2.94 0.59
C ILE A 22 10.11 3.51 0.95
N VAL A 23 9.92 3.82 2.23
CA VAL A 23 8.68 4.41 2.76
C VAL A 23 8.72 5.93 2.70
N ASP A 24 9.90 6.50 3.02
CA ASP A 24 10.15 7.93 2.96
C ASP A 24 11.63 8.23 2.76
N PHE A 25 11.95 9.40 2.19
CA PHE A 25 13.33 9.81 2.01
C PHE A 25 13.47 11.34 1.94
N GLN A 26 14.65 11.83 2.32
CA GLN A 26 14.98 13.25 2.29
C GLN A 26 16.44 13.45 1.89
N HIS A 27 16.68 14.22 0.85
CA HIS A 27 18.04 14.66 0.48
C HIS A 27 18.52 15.76 1.43
N ILE A 28 19.66 15.54 2.07
CA ILE A 28 20.26 16.48 3.03
C ILE A 28 21.61 16.93 2.50
N LYS A 29 21.75 18.22 2.32
CA LYS A 29 23.01 18.89 1.98
C LYS A 29 23.45 19.72 3.18
N PRO A 30 24.29 19.20 4.08
CA PRO A 30 24.78 19.96 5.22
C PRO A 30 25.70 21.07 4.76
N GLY A 31 25.73 22.17 5.48
CA GLY A 31 26.63 23.29 5.16
C GLY A 31 28.13 22.95 5.29
N LYS A 32 28.45 21.89 6.06
CA LYS A 32 29.77 21.25 6.16
C LYS A 32 29.56 19.72 6.14
N GLY A 33 30.34 19.02 5.31
CA GLY A 33 30.30 17.56 5.17
C GLY A 33 29.67 17.09 3.85
N ASN A 34 29.62 15.78 3.66
CA ASN A 34 29.10 15.17 2.44
C ASN A 34 27.57 15.14 2.46
N ALA A 35 26.95 15.34 1.31
CA ALA A 35 25.52 15.15 1.12
C ALA A 35 25.13 13.68 1.34
N PHE A 36 23.95 13.47 1.91
CA PHE A 36 23.41 12.14 2.15
C PHE A 36 21.89 12.15 1.97
N VAL A 37 21.33 10.96 1.79
CA VAL A 37 19.89 10.75 1.72
C VAL A 37 19.44 9.99 2.97
N ARG A 38 18.73 10.68 3.87
CA ARG A 38 18.07 10.04 5.00
C ARG A 38 16.87 9.28 4.46
N THR A 39 16.84 7.99 4.69
CA THR A 39 15.84 7.11 4.08
C THR A 39 15.20 6.25 5.15
N LYS A 40 13.87 6.22 5.16
CA LYS A 40 13.07 5.32 5.96
C LYS A 40 12.72 4.12 5.10
N ILE A 41 13.20 2.94 5.48
CA ILE A 41 13.03 1.71 4.73
C ILE A 41 12.31 0.65 5.58
N LYS A 42 11.39 -0.09 4.96
CA LYS A 42 10.64 -1.19 5.60
C LYS A 42 11.12 -2.51 5.00
N ASN A 43 11.56 -3.42 5.86
CA ASN A 43 11.92 -4.78 5.47
C ASN A 43 10.65 -5.53 5.03
N LEU A 44 10.66 -6.11 3.83
CA LEU A 44 9.50 -6.79 3.25
C LEU A 44 9.26 -8.17 3.86
N ILE A 45 10.28 -8.77 4.49
CA ILE A 45 10.17 -10.07 5.16
C ILE A 45 9.62 -9.91 6.58
N THR A 46 10.22 -9.00 7.35
CA THR A 46 9.91 -8.86 8.80
C THR A 46 8.83 -7.80 9.07
N GLY A 47 8.58 -6.90 8.13
CA GLY A 47 7.69 -5.75 8.29
C GLY A 47 8.29 -4.61 9.15
N ASN A 48 9.51 -4.75 9.66
CA ASN A 48 10.15 -3.75 10.49
C ASN A 48 10.63 -2.55 9.65
N THR A 49 10.48 -1.36 10.22
CA THR A 49 10.93 -0.13 9.58
C THR A 49 12.13 0.43 10.32
N ILE A 50 13.16 0.83 9.56
CA ILE A 50 14.38 1.45 10.06
C ILE A 50 14.69 2.73 9.30
N GLU A 51 15.46 3.62 9.92
CA GLU A 51 16.07 4.76 9.22
C GLU A 51 17.52 4.43 8.89
N HIS A 52 17.92 4.74 7.65
CA HIS A 52 19.30 4.62 7.19
C HIS A 52 19.72 5.85 6.37
N ASN A 53 20.97 6.27 6.54
CA ASN A 53 21.54 7.38 5.79
C ASN A 53 22.46 6.83 4.70
N PHE A 54 22.01 6.88 3.45
CA PHE A 54 22.85 6.57 2.29
C PHE A 54 23.69 7.80 1.91
N ARG A 55 24.93 7.61 1.54
CA ARG A 55 25.74 8.71 1.00
C ARG A 55 25.22 9.09 -0.38
N ALA A 56 25.33 10.37 -0.74
CA ALA A 56 25.00 10.80 -2.09
C ALA A 56 25.90 10.07 -3.10
N GLY A 57 25.29 9.40 -4.07
CA GLY A 57 25.97 8.57 -5.07
C GLY A 57 26.17 7.10 -4.67
N ASP A 58 25.79 6.68 -3.47
CA ASP A 58 25.74 5.25 -3.15
C ASP A 58 24.78 4.54 -4.11
N LYS A 59 25.13 3.30 -4.45
CA LYS A 59 24.31 2.43 -5.29
C LYS A 59 23.74 1.29 -4.46
N VAL A 60 22.48 0.99 -4.71
CA VAL A 60 21.75 -0.14 -4.09
C VAL A 60 21.27 -1.10 -5.16
N GLU A 61 21.29 -2.38 -4.86
CA GLU A 61 20.79 -3.39 -5.77
C GLU A 61 19.26 -3.41 -5.78
N GLU A 62 18.68 -3.91 -6.86
CA GLU A 62 17.29 -4.29 -6.96
C GLU A 62 17.15 -5.71 -6.41
N PRO A 63 16.22 -5.98 -5.48
CA PRO A 63 16.02 -7.32 -4.97
C PRO A 63 15.42 -8.22 -6.04
N ASP A 64 15.85 -9.48 -6.09
CA ASP A 64 15.27 -10.50 -6.97
C ASP A 64 13.92 -10.96 -6.42
N LEU A 65 12.86 -10.30 -6.89
CA LEU A 65 11.48 -10.57 -6.50
C LEU A 65 10.72 -11.22 -7.63
N GLU A 66 10.13 -12.37 -7.36
CA GLU A 66 9.15 -12.99 -8.26
C GLU A 66 7.77 -12.41 -7.99
N GLN A 67 6.97 -12.27 -9.04
CA GLN A 67 5.58 -11.83 -8.95
C GLN A 67 4.65 -12.90 -9.51
N LYS A 68 3.57 -13.19 -8.79
CA LYS A 68 2.50 -14.07 -9.26
C LYS A 68 1.16 -13.39 -9.13
N GLN A 69 0.33 -13.56 -10.16
CA GLN A 69 -1.03 -13.08 -10.15
C GLN A 69 -1.93 -14.02 -9.37
N VAL A 70 -2.63 -13.48 -8.38
CA VAL A 70 -3.52 -14.26 -7.51
C VAL A 70 -4.86 -13.55 -7.34
N GLU A 71 -5.89 -14.34 -7.09
CA GLU A 71 -7.22 -13.86 -6.71
C GLU A 71 -7.38 -13.95 -5.20
N TYR A 72 -7.80 -12.85 -4.57
CA TYR A 72 -8.15 -12.86 -3.15
C TYR A 72 -9.48 -13.58 -2.94
N LEU A 73 -9.51 -14.56 -2.03
CA LEU A 73 -10.69 -15.36 -1.75
C LEU A 73 -11.43 -14.86 -0.50
N TYR A 74 -10.80 -14.98 0.67
CA TYR A 74 -11.40 -14.63 1.96
C TYR A 74 -10.35 -14.45 3.05
N GLN A 75 -10.76 -13.78 4.12
CA GLN A 75 -9.98 -13.65 5.35
C GLN A 75 -10.44 -14.67 6.39
N GLN A 76 -9.49 -15.28 7.07
CA GLN A 76 -9.71 -16.12 8.24
C GLN A 76 -8.79 -15.69 9.38
N ASN A 77 -9.33 -15.04 10.40
CA ASN A 77 -8.57 -14.39 11.48
C ASN A 77 -7.58 -13.35 10.92
N GLU A 78 -6.27 -13.54 11.18
CA GLU A 78 -5.19 -12.66 10.69
C GLU A 78 -4.62 -13.11 9.33
N ASP A 79 -5.16 -14.16 8.75
CA ASP A 79 -4.68 -14.76 7.50
C ASP A 79 -5.63 -14.48 6.35
N TYR A 80 -5.05 -14.11 5.22
CA TYR A 80 -5.74 -13.82 3.96
C TYR A 80 -5.42 -14.92 2.96
N ASN A 81 -6.47 -15.53 2.41
CA ASN A 81 -6.35 -16.65 1.48
C ASN A 81 -6.48 -16.17 0.05
N PHE A 82 -5.55 -16.59 -0.77
CA PHE A 82 -5.49 -16.28 -2.19
C PHE A 82 -5.39 -17.56 -3.00
N MET A 83 -5.72 -17.47 -4.28
CA MET A 83 -5.58 -18.54 -5.24
C MET A 83 -4.74 -18.05 -6.43
N ASP A 84 -3.68 -18.77 -6.76
CA ASP A 84 -2.88 -18.52 -7.96
C ASP A 84 -3.76 -18.73 -9.21
N THR A 85 -3.81 -17.74 -10.08
CA THR A 85 -4.68 -17.79 -11.26
C THR A 85 -4.17 -18.73 -12.37
N ALA A 86 -2.93 -19.18 -12.30
CA ALA A 86 -2.31 -20.05 -13.29
C ALA A 86 -2.44 -21.54 -12.95
N ASN A 87 -2.22 -21.91 -11.67
CA ASN A 87 -2.18 -23.30 -11.22
C ASN A 87 -3.25 -23.64 -10.18
N TYR A 88 -4.04 -22.65 -9.73
CA TYR A 88 -5.11 -22.78 -8.73
C TYR A 88 -4.64 -23.22 -7.34
N GLU A 89 -3.34 -23.12 -7.06
CA GLU A 89 -2.82 -23.36 -5.73
C GLU A 89 -3.26 -22.25 -4.78
N GLN A 90 -3.65 -22.65 -3.57
CA GLN A 90 -4.00 -21.71 -2.51
C GLN A 90 -2.75 -21.30 -1.74
N ILE A 91 -2.64 -20.02 -1.47
CA ILE A 91 -1.58 -19.43 -0.65
C ILE A 91 -2.20 -18.57 0.45
N MET A 92 -1.55 -18.54 1.58
CA MET A 92 -1.98 -17.79 2.75
C MET A 92 -0.94 -16.74 3.10
N ILE A 93 -1.38 -15.51 3.29
CA ILE A 93 -0.51 -14.38 3.66
C ILE A 93 -1.09 -13.72 4.89
N SER A 94 -0.27 -13.54 5.92
CA SER A 94 -0.73 -12.90 7.15
C SER A 94 -0.94 -11.39 6.97
N ARG A 95 -1.84 -10.82 7.77
CA ARG A 95 -2.08 -9.37 7.88
C ARG A 95 -0.79 -8.57 8.02
N LYS A 96 0.17 -9.10 8.78
CA LYS A 96 1.47 -8.45 9.01
C LYS A 96 2.24 -8.23 7.70
N HIS A 97 2.25 -9.20 6.80
CA HIS A 97 2.93 -9.10 5.50
C HIS A 97 2.16 -8.24 4.51
N LEU A 98 0.82 -8.30 4.53
CA LEU A 98 -0.02 -7.45 3.68
C LEU A 98 0.06 -5.97 4.07
N GLY A 99 0.21 -5.67 5.36
CA GLY A 99 0.21 -4.31 5.86
C GLY A 99 -1.09 -3.58 5.51
N GLU A 100 -0.98 -2.35 5.02
CA GLU A 100 -2.13 -1.52 4.66
C GLU A 100 -2.90 -2.04 3.43
N SER A 101 -2.26 -2.84 2.57
CA SER A 101 -2.93 -3.43 1.40
C SER A 101 -4.14 -4.29 1.79
N ALA A 102 -4.10 -4.93 2.96
CA ALA A 102 -5.21 -5.72 3.47
C ALA A 102 -6.51 -4.91 3.65
N ASP A 103 -6.42 -3.60 3.89
CA ASP A 103 -7.57 -2.71 4.07
C ASP A 103 -8.37 -2.47 2.78
N TYR A 104 -7.81 -2.83 1.64
CA TYR A 104 -8.40 -2.61 0.32
C TYR A 104 -8.79 -3.89 -0.40
N LEU A 105 -8.44 -5.07 0.15
CA LEU A 105 -8.77 -6.35 -0.45
C LEU A 105 -10.26 -6.64 -0.31
N LYS A 106 -10.92 -6.91 -1.41
CA LYS A 106 -12.27 -7.49 -1.46
C LYS A 106 -12.26 -8.80 -2.23
N GLU A 107 -13.20 -9.69 -1.93
CA GLU A 107 -13.34 -10.98 -2.58
C GLU A 107 -13.32 -10.86 -4.11
N HIS A 108 -12.64 -11.79 -4.75
CA HIS A 108 -12.41 -11.87 -6.20
C HIS A 108 -11.51 -10.78 -6.79
N MET A 109 -10.87 -9.96 -5.95
CA MET A 109 -9.88 -8.99 -6.44
C MET A 109 -8.61 -9.71 -6.85
N VAL A 110 -8.12 -9.39 -8.06
CA VAL A 110 -6.86 -9.93 -8.57
C VAL A 110 -5.73 -8.96 -8.21
N VAL A 111 -4.68 -9.48 -7.60
CA VAL A 111 -3.49 -8.73 -7.16
C VAL A 111 -2.22 -9.49 -7.52
N LEU A 112 -1.06 -8.83 -7.39
CA LEU A 112 0.25 -9.46 -7.55
C LEU A 112 0.82 -9.80 -6.18
N VAL A 113 1.11 -11.07 -5.95
CA VAL A 113 1.89 -11.49 -4.77
C VAL A 113 3.37 -11.41 -5.08
N LEU A 114 4.11 -10.79 -4.18
CA LEU A 114 5.56 -10.71 -4.24
C LEU A 114 6.15 -11.89 -3.49
N TYR A 115 7.07 -12.59 -4.15
CA TYR A 115 7.85 -13.67 -3.57
C TYR A 115 9.31 -13.29 -3.50
N TYR A 116 9.94 -13.64 -2.40
CA TYR A 116 11.38 -13.58 -2.23
C TYR A 116 11.88 -14.95 -1.76
N GLN A 117 12.77 -15.56 -2.53
CA GLN A 117 13.29 -16.91 -2.27
C GLN A 117 12.19 -17.97 -2.04
N GLY A 118 11.11 -17.88 -2.83
CA GLY A 118 9.97 -18.80 -2.78
C GLY A 118 8.95 -18.53 -1.64
N LEU A 119 9.16 -17.52 -0.79
CA LEU A 119 8.24 -17.16 0.28
C LEU A 119 7.42 -15.92 -0.11
N PRO A 120 6.09 -15.93 0.09
CA PRO A 120 5.26 -14.75 -0.14
C PRO A 120 5.55 -13.70 0.93
N ILE A 121 5.95 -12.50 0.52
CA ILE A 121 6.34 -11.42 1.41
C ILE A 121 5.40 -10.21 1.39
N GLY A 122 4.39 -10.22 0.54
CA GLY A 122 3.42 -9.15 0.43
C GLY A 122 2.64 -9.18 -0.87
N VAL A 123 1.78 -8.19 -1.04
CA VAL A 123 1.03 -7.97 -2.27
C VAL A 123 1.31 -6.59 -2.85
N GLU A 124 1.27 -6.52 -4.15
CA GLU A 124 1.26 -5.29 -4.90
C GLU A 124 -0.11 -5.16 -5.57
N MET A 125 -0.79 -4.05 -5.32
CA MET A 125 -2.11 -3.80 -5.88
C MET A 125 -2.09 -2.51 -6.70
N ASP A 126 -3.14 -2.31 -7.48
CA ASP A 126 -3.28 -1.11 -8.27
C ASP A 126 -3.27 0.14 -7.38
N ASN A 127 -2.77 1.25 -7.93
CA ASN A 127 -2.76 2.53 -7.23
C ASN A 127 -4.16 3.03 -6.89
N PHE A 128 -5.17 2.56 -7.61
CA PHE A 128 -6.57 2.91 -7.40
C PHE A 128 -7.42 1.66 -7.34
N VAL A 129 -8.32 1.64 -6.36
CA VAL A 129 -9.30 0.56 -6.19
C VAL A 129 -10.71 1.14 -6.12
N GLU A 130 -11.67 0.32 -6.51
CA GLU A 130 -13.10 0.65 -6.43
C GLU A 130 -13.73 -0.10 -5.28
N LEU A 131 -14.19 0.65 -4.27
CA LEU A 131 -14.83 0.09 -3.09
C LEU A 131 -16.17 0.78 -2.81
N LYS A 132 -17.12 -0.02 -2.33
CA LYS A 132 -18.46 0.43 -2.00
C LYS A 132 -18.55 0.97 -0.58
N VAL A 133 -19.30 2.04 -0.38
CA VAL A 133 -19.62 2.57 0.95
C VAL A 133 -20.63 1.63 1.62
N GLN A 134 -20.24 1.02 2.72
CA GLN A 134 -21.09 0.18 3.54
C GLN A 134 -21.88 1.00 4.56
N TYR A 135 -21.24 2.02 5.15
CA TYR A 135 -21.86 2.88 6.14
C TYR A 135 -21.28 4.31 6.08
N THR A 136 -22.13 5.30 6.23
CA THR A 136 -21.75 6.70 6.46
C THR A 136 -22.91 7.44 7.13
N GLU A 137 -22.57 8.45 7.92
CA GLU A 137 -23.58 9.33 8.51
C GLU A 137 -24.22 10.23 7.43
N PRO A 138 -25.51 10.61 7.58
CA PRO A 138 -26.12 11.61 6.73
C PRO A 138 -25.32 12.92 6.80
N GLY A 139 -25.11 13.57 5.66
CA GLY A 139 -24.54 14.93 5.63
C GLY A 139 -25.49 15.92 6.30
N VAL A 140 -25.04 16.56 7.38
CA VAL A 140 -25.86 17.58 8.06
C VAL A 140 -25.92 18.84 7.21
N ARG A 141 -27.13 19.29 6.82
CA ARG A 141 -27.36 20.60 6.18
C ARG A 141 -27.08 21.69 7.22
N GLY A 142 -25.94 22.32 7.13
CA GLY A 142 -25.52 23.40 8.05
C GLY A 142 -23.99 23.62 8.03
N ASP A 143 -23.20 22.63 7.76
CA ASP A 143 -21.74 22.76 7.55
C ASP A 143 -21.43 23.16 6.10
N THR A 144 -21.82 24.35 5.71
CA THR A 144 -21.47 24.91 4.38
C THR A 144 -20.06 25.48 4.30
N VAL A 145 -19.19 25.10 5.23
CA VAL A 145 -17.77 25.43 5.12
C VAL A 145 -17.21 24.63 3.95
N SER A 146 -16.66 25.31 2.97
CA SER A 146 -16.00 24.68 1.82
C SER A 146 -14.93 23.69 2.33
N GLY A 147 -15.07 22.41 1.96
CA GLY A 147 -14.18 21.34 2.40
C GLY A 147 -14.71 20.50 3.58
N ALA A 148 -15.96 20.65 3.99
CA ALA A 148 -16.57 19.77 4.99
C ALA A 148 -16.56 18.30 4.52
N SER A 149 -16.12 17.41 5.39
CA SER A 149 -16.00 15.98 5.11
C SER A 149 -16.52 15.16 6.29
N LYS A 150 -16.97 13.95 6.00
CA LYS A 150 -17.46 12.98 6.98
C LYS A 150 -16.72 11.64 6.86
N ASN A 151 -16.90 10.77 7.82
CA ASN A 151 -16.38 9.41 7.75
C ASN A 151 -17.30 8.50 6.94
N ALA A 152 -16.71 7.64 6.14
CA ALA A 152 -17.39 6.54 5.46
C ALA A 152 -16.64 5.25 5.73
N THR A 153 -17.38 4.19 6.08
CA THR A 153 -16.87 2.83 6.21
C THR A 153 -17.10 2.11 4.89
N LEU A 154 -16.04 1.57 4.33
CA LEU A 154 -16.06 0.84 3.08
C LEU A 154 -16.45 -0.63 3.30
N GLU A 155 -16.78 -1.35 2.24
CA GLU A 155 -17.12 -2.78 2.26
C GLU A 155 -16.01 -3.66 2.86
N THR A 156 -14.76 -3.20 2.84
CA THR A 156 -13.61 -3.86 3.47
C THR A 156 -13.47 -3.58 4.97
N GLY A 157 -14.29 -2.70 5.52
CA GLY A 157 -14.22 -2.23 6.91
C GLY A 157 -13.30 -1.02 7.11
N LYS A 158 -12.55 -0.59 6.10
CA LYS A 158 -11.71 0.61 6.20
C LYS A 158 -12.56 1.87 6.31
N VAL A 159 -12.18 2.77 7.22
CA VAL A 159 -12.81 4.08 7.37
C VAL A 159 -11.96 5.14 6.68
N ILE A 160 -12.60 5.93 5.82
CA ILE A 160 -11.95 7.03 5.10
C ILE A 160 -12.76 8.33 5.24
N ARG A 161 -12.10 9.45 4.94
CA ARG A 161 -12.77 10.78 4.87
C ARG A 161 -13.33 10.99 3.47
N VAL A 162 -14.59 11.40 3.38
CA VAL A 162 -15.29 11.63 2.11
C VAL A 162 -16.07 12.94 2.15
N PRO A 163 -16.40 13.55 1.00
CA PRO A 163 -17.31 14.70 0.93
C PRO A 163 -18.70 14.39 1.51
N LEU A 164 -19.40 15.40 1.98
CA LEU A 164 -20.73 15.25 2.62
C LEU A 164 -21.80 14.61 1.73
N PHE A 165 -21.69 14.74 0.41
CA PHE A 165 -22.67 14.22 -0.56
C PHE A 165 -22.58 12.71 -0.80
N ILE A 166 -21.55 12.03 -0.27
CA ILE A 166 -21.39 10.59 -0.42
C ILE A 166 -22.43 9.87 0.44
N GLU A 167 -23.06 8.86 -0.11
CA GLU A 167 -24.12 8.07 0.52
C GLU A 167 -23.76 6.59 0.62
N VAL A 168 -24.49 5.87 1.46
CA VAL A 168 -24.39 4.40 1.56
C VAL A 168 -24.72 3.79 0.20
N GLY A 169 -23.89 2.88 -0.27
CA GLY A 169 -24.03 2.21 -1.57
C GLY A 169 -23.29 2.87 -2.72
N ASP A 170 -22.74 4.08 -2.53
CA ASP A 170 -21.88 4.70 -3.53
C ASP A 170 -20.60 3.89 -3.76
N ASN A 171 -20.18 3.76 -5.02
CA ASN A 171 -18.88 3.22 -5.38
C ASN A 171 -17.86 4.35 -5.46
N LEU A 172 -16.76 4.17 -4.76
CA LEU A 172 -15.71 5.18 -4.65
C LEU A 172 -14.42 4.66 -5.23
N LYS A 173 -13.73 5.53 -5.95
CA LYS A 173 -12.33 5.35 -6.34
C LYS A 173 -11.44 5.88 -5.23
N ILE A 174 -10.52 5.06 -4.78
CA ILE A 174 -9.65 5.34 -3.65
C ILE A 174 -8.20 5.15 -4.08
N ASP A 175 -7.33 6.08 -3.70
CA ASP A 175 -5.89 5.95 -3.91
C ASP A 175 -5.31 5.06 -2.79
N THR A 176 -4.83 3.87 -3.14
CA THR A 176 -4.28 2.89 -2.18
C THR A 176 -2.98 3.35 -1.51
N ARG A 177 -2.27 4.31 -2.12
CA ARG A 177 -1.00 4.84 -1.60
C ARG A 177 -1.20 5.85 -0.48
N THR A 178 -2.30 6.61 -0.54
CA THR A 178 -2.62 7.68 0.44
C THR A 178 -3.81 7.32 1.33
N GLY A 179 -4.66 6.39 0.91
CA GLY A 179 -5.91 6.05 1.57
C GLY A 179 -7.02 7.06 1.35
N GLU A 180 -6.85 7.97 0.40
CA GLU A 180 -7.76 9.10 0.18
C GLU A 180 -8.82 8.79 -0.89
N TYR A 181 -10.00 9.37 -0.68
CA TYR A 181 -11.05 9.43 -1.68
C TYR A 181 -10.59 10.24 -2.90
N VAL A 182 -10.79 9.72 -4.08
CA VAL A 182 -10.51 10.40 -5.35
C VAL A 182 -11.78 10.93 -5.99
N GLU A 183 -12.72 10.04 -6.27
CA GLU A 183 -13.98 10.39 -6.93
C GLU A 183 -15.07 9.35 -6.65
N ARG A 184 -16.33 9.79 -6.80
CA ARG A 184 -17.48 8.89 -6.83
C ARG A 184 -17.65 8.38 -8.26
N LEU A 185 -17.71 7.07 -8.40
CA LEU A 185 -17.96 6.42 -9.68
C LEU A 185 -19.46 6.45 -9.96
N ASN A 186 -19.82 6.95 -11.13
CA ASN A 186 -21.21 6.93 -11.58
C ASN A 186 -21.65 5.49 -11.80
N LYS A 187 -22.92 5.22 -11.49
CA LYS A 187 -23.58 3.94 -11.79
C LYS A 187 -23.71 3.71 -13.28
#